data_14f82cdc83018a2f0ee84450919d54f0
#
_entry.id   14f82cdc83018a2f0ee84450919d54f0
#
_cell.length_a   1.000
_cell.length_b   1.000
_cell.length_c   1.000
_cell.angle_alpha   90.00
_cell.angle_beta   90.00
_cell.angle_gamma   90.00
#
_symmetry.space_group_name_H-M   'P 1'
#
loop_
_entity.id
_entity.type
_entity.pdbx_description
1 polymer ?
#
loop_
_entity_poly.entity_id
_entity_poly.type
_entity_poly.pdbx_seq_one_letter_code
_entity_poly.pdbx_strand_id
1 'polypeptide(L)'
;KLIDLENNKFKLNICVLLSSLELFLKCKENNIETIIDNLAQIEHTRWNAYHILNGWTRKKEQGKNMIKKEHFDLCDWETLKEDDPYVVKYDYKNIYQIPFVAYCLGFEIMKIEEEGI
;
A
#
# COMPACT_ATOMS: atom_id res chain seq x y z
N LYS A 1 -0.75 1.13 -24.32
CA LYS A 1 -1.50 1.04 -24.24
C LYS A 1 -2.25 1.69 -23.41
N LEU A 2 -2.27 2.46 -22.87
CA LEU A 2 -2.99 2.98 -22.08
C LEU A 2 -3.30 4.22 -22.24
N ILE A 3 -3.13 4.79 -23.10
CA ILE A 3 -2.83 5.69 -23.05
C ILE A 3 -3.24 6.89 -23.60
N ASP A 4 -4.27 7.21 -24.00
CA ASP A 4 -4.91 8.43 -24.30
C ASP A 4 -5.48 8.89 -23.00
N LEU A 5 -4.72 9.61 -22.24
CA LEU A 5 -5.11 10.00 -20.93
C LEU A 5 -6.35 10.87 -20.90
N GLU A 6 -6.56 11.65 -21.92
CA GLU A 6 -7.70 12.51 -21.90
C GLU A 6 -9.00 11.76 -22.02
N ASN A 7 -9.05 10.82 -22.93
CA ASN A 7 -10.27 10.08 -23.17
C ASN A 7 -10.40 8.90 -22.23
N ASN A 8 -9.29 8.45 -21.66
CA ASN A 8 -9.32 7.24 -20.86
C ASN A 8 -9.24 7.48 -19.37
N LYS A 9 -9.32 8.71 -18.96
CA LYS A 9 -9.24 9.03 -17.54
C LYS A 9 -10.28 8.25 -16.72
N PHE A 10 -11.50 8.18 -17.23
CA PHE A 10 -12.56 7.47 -16.55
C PHE A 10 -12.28 5.97 -16.54
N LYS A 11 -11.80 5.44 -17.66
CA LYS A 11 -11.47 4.03 -17.74
C LYS A 11 -10.33 3.67 -16.83
N LEU A 12 -9.36 4.56 -16.69
CA LEU A 12 -8.24 4.35 -15.80
C LEU A 12 -8.71 4.23 -14.36
N ASN A 13 -9.61 5.09 -13.94
CA ASN A 13 -10.14 5.04 -12.59
C ASN A 13 -10.92 3.76 -12.35
N ILE A 14 -11.66 3.31 -13.34
CA ILE A 14 -12.40 2.07 -13.24
C ILE A 14 -11.44 0.88 -13.12
N CYS A 15 -10.36 0.89 -13.89
CA CYS A 15 -9.38 -0.19 -13.82
C CYS A 15 -8.75 -0.28 -12.45
N VAL A 16 -8.44 0.85 -11.81
CA VAL A 16 -7.89 0.85 -10.46
C VAL A 16 -8.88 0.21 -9.50
N LEU A 17 -10.14 0.62 -9.58
CA LEU A 17 -11.16 0.09 -8.70
C LEU A 17 -11.36 -1.41 -8.88
N LEU A 18 -11.45 -1.85 -10.13
CA LEU A 18 -11.67 -3.26 -10.42
C LEU A 18 -10.49 -4.12 -9.99
N SER A 19 -9.28 -3.65 -10.21
CA SER A 19 -8.09 -4.40 -9.79
C SER A 19 -8.03 -4.54 -8.28
N SER A 20 -8.34 -3.46 -7.56
CA SER A 20 -8.34 -3.50 -6.11
C SER A 20 -9.43 -4.42 -5.58
N LEU A 21 -10.61 -4.37 -6.20
CA LEU A 21 -11.71 -5.22 -5.79
C LEU A 21 -11.41 -6.69 -6.08
N GLU A 22 -10.82 -6.95 -7.23
CA GLU A 22 -10.45 -8.31 -7.60
C GLU A 22 -9.46 -8.90 -6.61
N LEU A 23 -8.45 -8.13 -6.23
CA LEU A 23 -7.49 -8.58 -5.25
C LEU A 23 -8.15 -8.85 -3.91
N PHE A 24 -9.04 -7.96 -3.49
CA PHE A 24 -9.77 -8.13 -2.24
C PHE A 24 -10.57 -9.43 -2.24
N LEU A 25 -11.28 -9.71 -3.33
CA LEU A 25 -12.07 -10.91 -3.42
C LEU A 25 -11.21 -12.17 -3.42
N LYS A 26 -10.08 -12.13 -4.11
CA LYS A 26 -9.16 -13.25 -4.12
C LYS A 26 -8.58 -13.51 -2.74
N CYS A 27 -8.31 -12.48 -1.98
CA CYS A 27 -7.82 -12.64 -0.63
C CYS A 27 -8.83 -13.34 0.24
N LYS A 28 -10.09 -12.96 0.11
CA LYS A 28 -11.14 -13.58 0.88
C LYS A 28 -11.32 -15.04 0.52
N GLU A 29 -11.32 -15.33 -0.79
CA GLU A 29 -11.51 -16.68 -1.26
C GLU A 29 -10.41 -17.63 -0.84
N ASN A 30 -9.20 -17.18 -0.81
CA ASN A 30 -8.03 -18.02 -0.60
C ASN A 30 -7.39 -17.88 0.78
N ASN A 31 -8.07 -17.18 1.68
CA ASN A 31 -7.56 -17.00 3.04
C ASN A 31 -6.17 -16.40 3.08
N ILE A 32 -5.87 -15.46 2.21
CA ILE A 32 -4.55 -14.84 2.19
C ILE A 32 -4.56 -13.44 2.82
N GLU A 33 -5.56 -13.17 3.64
CA GLU A 33 -5.64 -11.87 4.31
C GLU A 33 -4.44 -11.61 5.19
N THR A 34 -3.89 -12.68 5.79
CA THR A 34 -2.70 -12.54 6.61
C THR A 34 -1.52 -12.04 5.78
N ILE A 35 -1.43 -12.50 4.54
CA ILE A 35 -0.35 -12.06 3.65
C ILE A 35 -0.50 -10.58 3.34
N ILE A 36 -1.72 -10.13 3.09
CA ILE A 36 -1.99 -8.73 2.82
C ILE A 36 -1.66 -7.88 4.05
N ASP A 37 -2.02 -8.36 5.24
CA ASP A 37 -1.70 -7.65 6.47
C ASP A 37 -0.18 -7.53 6.64
N ASN A 38 0.54 -8.61 6.37
CA ASN A 38 1.99 -8.59 6.49
C ASN A 38 2.61 -7.62 5.49
N LEU A 39 2.09 -7.58 4.27
CA LEU A 39 2.60 -6.66 3.26
C LEU A 39 2.33 -5.21 3.64
N ALA A 40 1.16 -4.94 4.21
CA ALA A 40 0.85 -3.58 4.65
C ALA A 40 1.79 -3.15 5.77
N GLN A 41 2.12 -4.07 6.68
CA GLN A 41 3.06 -3.78 7.74
C GLN A 41 4.46 -3.51 7.17
N ILE A 42 4.86 -4.29 6.17
CA ILE A 42 6.15 -4.09 5.51
C ILE A 42 6.18 -2.72 4.82
N GLU A 43 5.07 -2.32 4.22
CA GLU A 43 5.00 -1.02 3.58
C GLU A 43 5.20 0.11 4.59
N HIS A 44 4.58 -0.01 5.76
CA HIS A 44 4.77 1.00 6.80
C HIS A 44 6.21 1.00 7.30
N THR A 45 6.82 -0.17 7.43
CA THR A 45 8.23 -0.27 7.83
C THR A 45 9.13 0.40 6.81
N ARG A 46 8.83 0.22 5.52
CA ARG A 46 9.59 0.87 4.45
C ARG A 46 9.45 2.40 4.55
N TRP A 47 8.24 2.87 4.80
CA TRP A 47 7.96 4.29 4.95
C TRP A 47 8.75 4.87 6.13
N ASN A 48 8.74 4.15 7.26
CA ASN A 48 9.51 4.56 8.44
C ASN A 48 10.99 4.66 8.12
N ALA A 49 11.53 3.64 7.46
CA ALA A 49 12.95 3.60 7.16
C ALA A 49 13.34 4.76 6.27
N TYR A 50 12.54 5.06 5.26
CA TYR A 50 12.83 6.17 4.37
C TYR A 50 12.87 7.49 5.15
N HIS A 51 11.91 7.71 6.02
CA HIS A 51 11.86 8.97 6.77
C HIS A 51 12.99 9.06 7.79
N ILE A 52 13.26 7.97 8.50
CA ILE A 52 14.34 7.97 9.49
C ILE A 52 15.68 8.23 8.83
N LEU A 53 15.92 7.62 7.67
CA LEU A 53 17.17 7.84 6.96
C LEU A 53 17.31 9.28 6.47
N ASN A 54 16.20 9.97 6.33
CA ASN A 54 16.22 11.37 5.93
C ASN A 54 16.12 12.33 7.10
N GLY A 55 16.31 11.85 8.32
CA GLY A 55 16.42 12.71 9.50
C GLY A 55 15.11 13.01 10.20
N TRP A 56 14.05 12.30 9.87
CA TRP A 56 12.76 12.53 10.51
C TRP A 56 12.69 11.80 11.85
N THR A 57 11.94 12.38 12.79
CA THR A 57 11.68 11.77 14.09
C THR A 57 10.19 11.83 14.38
N ARG A 58 9.76 11.13 15.40
CA ARG A 58 8.36 11.09 15.74
C ARG A 58 7.91 12.37 16.42
N LYS A 59 6.75 12.89 15.99
CA LYS A 59 6.13 14.05 16.59
C LYS A 59 5.19 13.57 17.69
N LYS A 60 5.08 14.32 18.77
CA LYS A 60 4.21 13.92 19.87
C LYS A 60 2.74 14.15 19.58
N GLU A 61 2.42 15.19 18.83
CA GLU A 61 1.04 15.49 18.49
C GLU A 61 0.77 15.02 17.08
N GLN A 62 -0.50 14.86 16.74
CA GLN A 62 -0.89 14.45 15.42
C GLN A 62 -0.37 15.39 14.33
N GLY A 63 -0.18 14.87 13.15
CA GLY A 63 0.25 15.66 12.01
C GLY A 63 1.75 15.59 11.81
N LYS A 64 2.25 16.52 11.00
CA LYS A 64 3.67 16.55 10.66
C LYS A 64 4.18 17.98 10.68
N ASN A 65 5.49 18.11 10.88
CA ASN A 65 6.17 19.38 10.79
C ASN A 65 7.32 19.24 9.81
N MET A 66 7.15 19.83 8.62
CA MET A 66 8.13 19.67 7.55
C MET A 66 9.47 20.34 7.89
N ILE A 67 9.42 21.43 8.62
CA ILE A 67 10.64 22.17 8.93
C ILE A 67 11.49 21.40 9.92
N LYS A 68 10.86 20.89 10.98
CA LYS A 68 11.57 20.13 11.98
C LYS A 68 11.72 18.66 11.62
N LYS A 69 11.07 18.23 10.54
CA LYS A 69 11.08 16.84 10.08
C LYS A 69 10.55 15.92 11.20
N GLU A 70 9.34 16.20 11.63
CA GLU A 70 8.67 15.40 12.63
C GLU A 70 7.36 14.90 12.09
N HIS A 71 7.03 13.65 12.35
CA HIS A 71 5.78 13.07 11.88
C HIS A 71 5.21 12.15 12.95
N PHE A 72 3.92 12.32 13.25
CA PHE A 72 3.26 11.52 14.30
C PHE A 72 3.27 10.02 13.98
N ASP A 73 3.17 9.67 12.72
CA ASP A 73 3.05 8.27 12.31
C ASP A 73 4.38 7.52 12.22
N LEU A 74 5.49 8.16 12.63
CA LEU A 74 6.76 7.45 12.64
C LEU A 74 6.84 6.59 13.89
N CYS A 75 6.20 5.46 13.85
CA CYS A 75 6.15 4.52 14.94
C CYS A 75 5.93 3.12 14.37
N ASP A 76 6.00 2.09 15.22
CA ASP A 76 5.82 0.74 14.73
C ASP A 76 4.35 0.48 14.37
N TRP A 77 4.12 -0.63 13.72
CA TRP A 77 2.81 -0.98 13.19
C TRP A 77 1.74 -1.08 14.27
N GLU A 78 2.08 -1.69 15.40
CA GLU A 78 1.10 -1.86 16.47
C GLU A 78 0.71 -0.52 17.09
N THR A 79 1.69 0.35 17.27
CA THR A 79 1.42 1.68 17.80
C THR A 79 0.59 2.49 16.81
N LEU A 80 0.90 2.37 15.52
CA LEU A 80 0.15 3.08 14.50
C LEU A 80 -1.32 2.68 14.50
N LYS A 81 -1.58 1.40 14.63
CA LYS A 81 -2.97 0.90 14.65
C LYS A 81 -3.74 1.45 15.83
N GLU A 82 -3.05 1.68 16.94
CA GLU A 82 -3.70 2.23 18.11
C GLU A 82 -3.83 3.75 18.05
N ASP A 83 -2.77 4.43 17.70
CA ASP A 83 -2.70 5.87 17.79
C ASP A 83 -3.29 6.60 16.59
N ASP A 84 -3.22 5.98 15.42
CA ASP A 84 -3.74 6.62 14.21
C ASP A 84 -4.31 5.58 13.25
N PRO A 85 -5.37 4.90 13.68
CA PRO A 85 -5.92 3.77 12.89
C PRO A 85 -6.40 4.20 11.52
N TYR A 86 -6.74 5.48 11.35
CA TYR A 86 -7.22 5.94 10.07
C TYR A 86 -6.16 5.87 8.99
N VAL A 87 -4.89 6.03 9.37
CA VAL A 87 -3.79 6.09 8.43
C VAL A 87 -3.40 4.71 7.94
N VAL A 88 -3.67 3.69 8.73
CA VAL A 88 -3.34 2.31 8.37
C VAL A 88 -3.92 1.93 7.01
N LYS A 89 -5.07 2.48 6.66
CA LYS A 89 -5.72 2.13 5.40
C LYS A 89 -4.88 2.53 4.18
N TYR A 90 -3.99 3.51 4.32
CA TYR A 90 -3.14 3.90 3.19
C TYR A 90 -2.13 2.82 2.84
N ASP A 91 -1.65 2.10 3.85
CA ASP A 91 -0.72 1.01 3.60
C ASP A 91 -1.44 -0.13 2.89
N TYR A 92 -2.66 -0.46 3.31
CA TYR A 92 -3.45 -1.45 2.62
C TYR A 92 -3.77 -1.02 1.19
N LYS A 93 -4.10 0.26 1.01
CA LYS A 93 -4.40 0.77 -0.30
C LYS A 93 -3.23 0.60 -1.26
N ASN A 94 -2.02 0.88 -0.77
CA ASN A 94 -0.83 0.71 -1.59
C ASN A 94 -0.67 -0.74 -2.06
N ILE A 95 -0.97 -1.69 -1.17
CA ILE A 95 -0.88 -3.10 -1.53
C ILE A 95 -1.96 -3.47 -2.55
N TYR A 96 -3.17 -2.99 -2.35
CA TYR A 96 -4.27 -3.31 -3.27
C TYR A 96 -4.08 -2.68 -4.65
N GLN A 97 -3.23 -1.69 -4.78
CA GLN A 97 -2.98 -1.08 -6.08
C GLN A 97 -1.94 -1.85 -6.92
N ILE A 98 -1.27 -2.83 -6.33
CA ILE A 98 -0.23 -3.57 -7.04
C ILE A 98 -0.74 -4.21 -8.34
N PRO A 99 -1.91 -4.84 -8.38
CA PRO A 99 -2.37 -5.43 -9.65
C PRO A 99 -2.53 -4.41 -10.76
N PHE A 100 -2.99 -3.22 -10.43
CA PHE A 100 -3.15 -2.18 -11.43
C PHE A 100 -1.79 -1.72 -11.95
N VAL A 101 -0.83 -1.50 -11.04
CA VAL A 101 0.50 -1.07 -11.44
C VAL A 101 1.15 -2.13 -12.33
N ALA A 102 1.00 -3.40 -11.96
CA ALA A 102 1.53 -4.49 -12.77
C ALA A 102 0.92 -4.48 -14.16
N TYR A 103 -0.39 -4.29 -14.22
CA TYR A 103 -1.09 -4.25 -15.50
C TYR A 103 -0.56 -3.12 -16.38
N CYS A 104 -0.35 -1.94 -15.79
CA CYS A 104 0.16 -0.80 -16.55
C CYS A 104 1.56 -1.04 -17.11
N LEU A 105 2.33 -1.87 -16.44
CA LEU A 105 3.69 -2.19 -16.89
C LEU A 105 3.74 -3.42 -17.77
N GLY A 106 2.61 -4.02 -18.08
CA GLY A 106 2.58 -5.19 -18.96
C GLY A 106 2.78 -6.51 -18.26
N PHE A 107 2.60 -6.54 -16.94
CA PHE A 107 2.76 -7.77 -16.16
C PHE A 107 1.44 -8.17 -15.53
N GLU A 108 1.35 -9.40 -15.09
CA GLU A 108 0.19 -9.81 -14.31
C GLU A 108 0.68 -10.61 -13.12
N ILE A 109 -0.12 -10.62 -12.07
CA ILE A 109 0.24 -11.27 -10.83
C ILE A 109 -0.28 -12.68 -10.87
N MET A 110 0.61 -13.64 -10.67
CA MET A 110 0.24 -15.06 -10.73
C MET A 110 0.79 -15.76 -9.51
N LYS A 111 0.09 -16.80 -9.10
CA LYS A 111 0.57 -17.62 -8.02
C LYS A 111 1.65 -18.55 -8.58
N ILE A 112 2.74 -18.65 -7.86
CA ILE A 112 3.82 -19.52 -8.27
C ILE A 112 3.57 -20.91 -7.68
N GLU A 113 3.63 -21.93 -8.55
CA GLU A 113 3.52 -23.28 -8.06
C GLU A 113 4.84 -23.67 -7.43
N GLU A 114 4.77 -24.36 -6.33
CA GLU A 114 5.99 -24.69 -5.64
C GLU A 114 6.62 -25.96 -6.07
N GLU A 115 6.04 -26.70 -7.00
CA GLU A 115 6.64 -27.92 -7.35
C GLU A 115 7.89 -27.74 -8.08
N GLY A 116 8.80 -28.57 -7.90
CA GLY A 116 10.05 -28.50 -8.59
C GLY A 116 11.07 -27.62 -7.90
N ILE A 117 10.76 -27.08 -6.80
CA ILE A 117 11.72 -26.21 -6.13
C ILE A 117 12.43 -26.89 -5.00
#